data_041ce5e99e54e40c77cfb68ec8d79dc2
#
_entry.id   041ce5e99e54e40c77cfb68ec8d79dc2
#
_cell.length_a   1.000
_cell.length_b   1.000
_cell.length_c   1.000
_cell.angle_alpha   90.00
_cell.angle_beta   90.00
_cell.angle_gamma   90.00
#
_symmetry.space_group_name_H-M   'P 1'
#
loop_
_entity.id
_entity.type
_entity.pdbx_description
1 polymer ?
#
loop_
_entity_poly.entity_id
_entity_poly.type
_entity_poly.pdbx_seq_one_letter_code
_entity_poly.pdbx_strand_id
1 'polypeptide(L)'
;MLVMDVFTRRIIGFGIAPTSIDGMSVCRMFNCATAGQPKPKYLSTDHDPLFRFHRWLANLRVLEIEEIKSVPSAPVSHPFVERLIGTIRREYFDRVFFWNAADLARKLHDYKMYYNSHRVHRSLGGSTPALRAGVSSAVPASLDRHAWRPHCRGVFQTPIAA
;
A
#
# COMPACT_ATOMS: atom_id res chain seq x y z
N MET A 1 9.46 0.07 2.55
CA MET A 1 8.56 -1.10 2.75
C MET A 1 7.16 -0.75 2.30
N LEU A 2 6.45 -1.65 1.65
CA LEU A 2 5.04 -1.53 1.28
C LEU A 2 4.27 -2.70 1.91
N VAL A 3 3.15 -2.40 2.55
CA VAL A 3 2.23 -3.39 3.12
C VAL A 3 0.87 -3.26 2.43
N MET A 4 0.34 -4.37 1.92
CA MET A 4 -0.97 -4.40 1.29
C MET A 4 -1.80 -5.61 1.75
N ASP A 5 -3.10 -5.44 1.76
CA ASP A 5 -4.05 -6.54 1.91
C ASP A 5 -4.27 -7.19 0.53
N VAL A 6 -3.87 -8.45 0.42
CA VAL A 6 -3.93 -9.20 -0.84
C VAL A 6 -5.35 -9.48 -1.27
N PHE A 7 -6.30 -9.61 -0.35
CA PHE A 7 -7.71 -9.89 -0.66
C PHE A 7 -8.45 -8.68 -1.22
N THR A 8 -8.34 -7.54 -0.52
CA THR A 8 -9.02 -6.30 -0.91
C THR A 8 -8.20 -5.44 -1.86
N ARG A 9 -6.90 -5.74 -2.04
CA ARG A 9 -5.93 -4.92 -2.78
C ARG A 9 -5.66 -3.56 -2.13
N ARG A 10 -6.08 -3.33 -0.90
CA ARG A 10 -5.80 -2.09 -0.17
C ARG A 10 -4.33 -1.95 0.13
N ILE A 11 -3.81 -0.76 -0.10
CA ILE A 11 -2.54 -0.34 0.51
C ILE A 11 -2.81 -0.11 1.98
N ILE A 12 -2.19 -0.90 2.85
CA ILE A 12 -2.26 -0.73 4.30
C ILE A 12 -1.37 0.43 4.73
N GLY A 13 -0.14 0.44 4.25
CA GLY A 13 0.77 1.55 4.52
C GLY A 13 2.14 1.41 3.88
N PHE A 14 2.94 2.44 4.12
CA PHE A 14 4.32 2.54 3.70
C PHE A 14 5.22 2.75 4.90
N GLY A 15 6.32 2.01 4.99
CA GLY A 15 7.40 2.25 5.90
C GLY A 15 8.59 2.83 5.15
N ILE A 16 9.13 3.95 5.62
CA ILE A 16 10.25 4.65 5.00
C ILE A 16 11.40 4.70 5.99
N ALA A 17 12.58 4.33 5.52
CA ALA A 17 13.82 4.53 6.27
C ALA A 17 14.61 5.68 5.62
N PRO A 18 15.08 6.66 6.38
CA PRO A 18 15.85 7.79 5.84
C PRO A 18 17.31 7.42 5.56
N THR A 19 17.77 6.30 6.09
CA THR A 19 19.15 5.81 6.00
C THR A 19 19.20 4.36 5.54
N SER A 20 20.35 3.71 5.68
CA SER A 20 20.50 2.28 5.40
C SER A 20 19.50 1.43 6.19
N ILE A 21 18.96 0.41 5.53
CA ILE A 21 17.95 -0.48 6.11
C ILE A 21 18.68 -1.63 6.83
N ASP A 22 18.44 -1.73 8.13
CA ASP A 22 18.84 -2.85 8.98
C ASP A 22 17.61 -3.57 9.54
N GLY A 23 17.81 -4.65 10.27
CA GLY A 23 16.71 -5.42 10.85
C GLY A 23 15.83 -4.61 11.83
N MET A 24 16.38 -3.60 12.51
CA MET A 24 15.60 -2.71 13.38
C MET A 24 14.75 -1.74 12.57
N SER A 25 15.31 -1.21 11.49
CA SER A 25 14.60 -0.34 10.55
C SER A 25 13.41 -1.07 9.93
N VAL A 26 13.56 -2.35 9.59
CA VAL A 26 12.45 -3.18 9.07
C VAL A 26 11.31 -3.27 10.07
N CYS A 27 11.59 -3.54 11.36
CA CYS A 27 10.55 -3.56 12.39
C CYS A 27 9.82 -2.20 12.51
N ARG A 28 10.59 -1.10 12.55
CA ARG A 28 10.01 0.25 12.62
C ARG A 28 9.16 0.59 11.40
N MET A 29 9.66 0.26 10.20
CA MET A 29 8.92 0.48 8.96
C MET A 29 7.61 -0.29 8.93
N PHE A 30 7.61 -1.55 9.39
CA PHE A 30 6.40 -2.36 9.45
C PHE A 30 5.40 -1.80 10.45
N ASN A 31 5.86 -1.50 11.66
CA ASN A 31 5.00 -0.96 12.71
C ASN A 31 4.39 0.41 12.31
N CYS A 32 5.18 1.28 11.66
CA CYS A 32 4.66 2.53 11.09
C CYS A 32 3.65 2.29 9.97
N ALA A 33 3.92 1.35 9.06
CA ALA A 33 3.04 1.06 7.93
C ALA A 33 1.69 0.49 8.37
N THR A 34 1.65 -0.25 9.49
CA THR A 34 0.44 -0.90 10.03
C THR A 34 -0.22 -0.13 11.18
N ALA A 35 0.36 0.99 11.60
CA ALA A 35 -0.18 1.80 12.69
C ALA A 35 -1.64 2.22 12.43
N GLY A 36 -2.50 2.06 13.45
CA GLY A 36 -3.92 2.40 13.35
C GLY A 36 -4.75 1.47 12.46
N GLN A 37 -4.18 0.35 12.01
CA GLN A 37 -4.92 -0.67 11.25
C GLN A 37 -5.16 -1.92 12.10
N PRO A 38 -6.22 -2.68 11.82
CA PRO A 38 -6.40 -4.01 12.43
C PRO A 38 -5.17 -4.87 12.15
N LYS A 39 -4.73 -5.61 13.17
CA LYS A 39 -3.60 -6.53 13.03
C LYS A 39 -3.99 -7.70 12.10
N PRO A 40 -3.18 -8.02 11.08
CA PRO A 40 -3.41 -9.20 10.27
C PRO A 40 -3.09 -10.47 11.08
N LYS A 41 -3.80 -11.55 10.83
CA LYS A 41 -3.45 -12.87 11.37
C LYS A 41 -2.21 -13.43 10.67
N TYR A 42 -2.11 -13.22 9.36
CA TYR A 42 -1.04 -13.74 8.52
C TYR A 42 -0.32 -12.62 7.79
N LEU A 43 1.00 -12.75 7.71
CA LEU A 43 1.85 -11.86 6.92
C LEU A 43 2.72 -12.69 5.98
N SER A 44 2.59 -12.47 4.68
CA SER A 44 3.50 -13.08 3.71
C SER A 44 4.71 -12.18 3.46
N THR A 45 5.91 -12.75 3.60
CA THR A 45 7.19 -12.09 3.30
C THR A 45 7.98 -12.91 2.29
N ASP A 46 8.90 -12.26 1.60
CA ASP A 46 9.88 -12.93 0.75
C ASP A 46 11.04 -13.51 1.58
N HIS A 47 12.08 -14.00 0.87
CA HIS A 47 13.26 -14.59 1.49
C HIS A 47 14.39 -13.60 1.79
N ASP A 48 14.12 -12.28 1.77
CA ASP A 48 15.12 -11.27 2.11
C ASP A 48 15.73 -11.57 3.50
N PRO A 49 17.07 -11.55 3.64
CA PRO A 49 17.75 -11.79 4.90
C PRO A 49 17.26 -10.91 6.06
N LEU A 50 16.77 -9.70 5.78
CA LEU A 50 16.22 -8.78 6.78
C LEU A 50 15.00 -9.35 7.49
N PHE A 51 14.20 -10.20 6.84
CA PHE A 51 13.06 -10.91 7.44
C PHE A 51 13.46 -12.19 8.19
N ARG A 52 14.75 -12.51 8.26
CA ARG A 52 15.28 -13.59 9.11
C ARG A 52 15.88 -13.08 10.42
N PHE A 53 15.94 -11.76 10.58
CA PHE A 53 16.51 -11.13 11.76
C PHE A 53 15.69 -11.47 13.01
N HIS A 54 16.38 -11.88 14.10
CA HIS A 54 15.70 -12.35 15.31
C HIS A 54 14.71 -11.36 15.92
N ARG A 55 15.00 -10.05 15.86
CA ARG A 55 14.07 -9.02 16.34
C ARG A 55 12.85 -8.84 15.44
N TRP A 56 12.96 -9.11 14.13
CA TRP A 56 11.81 -9.16 13.25
C TRP A 56 10.84 -10.25 13.67
N LEU A 57 11.36 -11.46 13.89
CA LEU A 57 10.55 -12.59 14.36
C LEU A 57 9.95 -12.34 15.75
N ALA A 58 10.71 -11.70 16.67
CA ALA A 58 10.20 -11.30 17.98
C ALA A 58 9.10 -10.23 17.85
N ASN A 59 9.25 -9.24 16.95
CA ASN A 59 8.24 -8.21 16.69
C ASN A 59 6.93 -8.83 16.19
N LEU A 60 6.98 -9.78 15.26
CA LEU A 60 5.79 -10.48 14.78
C LEU A 60 5.10 -11.29 15.89
N ARG A 61 5.87 -11.96 16.76
CA ARG A 61 5.33 -12.69 17.93
C ARG A 61 4.60 -11.75 18.90
N VAL A 62 5.18 -10.60 19.22
CA VAL A 62 4.55 -9.58 20.07
C VAL A 62 3.26 -9.05 19.44
N LEU A 63 3.22 -8.95 18.12
CA LEU A 63 2.04 -8.54 17.38
C LEU A 63 1.03 -9.66 17.15
N GLU A 64 1.37 -10.90 17.54
CA GLU A 64 0.56 -12.11 17.30
C GLU A 64 0.30 -12.37 15.81
N ILE A 65 1.28 -12.07 14.96
CA ILE A 65 1.22 -12.24 13.51
C ILE A 65 2.00 -13.50 13.11
N GLU A 66 1.34 -14.40 12.39
CA GLU A 66 1.96 -15.58 11.82
C GLU A 66 2.61 -15.25 10.48
N GLU A 67 3.92 -15.48 10.36
CA GLU A 67 4.65 -15.25 9.12
C GLU A 67 4.53 -16.45 8.19
N ILE A 68 4.07 -16.20 6.96
CA ILE A 68 4.04 -17.19 5.87
C ILE A 68 5.13 -16.83 4.88
N LYS A 69 6.19 -17.65 4.80
CA LYS A 69 7.24 -17.47 3.80
C LYS A 69 6.72 -17.85 2.41
N SER A 70 7.09 -17.05 1.43
CA SER A 70 6.86 -17.40 0.03
C SER A 70 7.61 -18.67 -0.35
N VAL A 71 7.13 -19.37 -1.38
CA VAL A 71 7.81 -20.58 -1.87
C VAL A 71 9.15 -20.19 -2.50
N PRO A 72 10.27 -20.80 -2.10
CA PRO A 72 11.57 -20.53 -2.70
C PRO A 72 11.53 -20.78 -4.21
N SER A 73 12.19 -19.89 -4.96
CA SER A 73 12.33 -20.00 -6.43
C SER A 73 11.01 -19.97 -7.22
N ALA A 74 9.89 -19.59 -6.58
CA ALA A 74 8.65 -19.33 -7.30
C ALA A 74 8.66 -17.87 -7.82
N PRO A 75 8.79 -17.64 -9.13
CA PRO A 75 8.93 -16.28 -9.70
C PRO A 75 7.68 -15.40 -9.50
N VAL A 76 6.61 -15.94 -8.94
CA VAL A 76 5.32 -15.26 -8.72
C VAL A 76 4.88 -15.26 -7.25
N SER A 77 5.82 -15.28 -6.30
CA SER A 77 5.45 -15.37 -4.88
C SER A 77 4.71 -14.14 -4.33
N HIS A 78 4.97 -12.93 -4.88
CA HIS A 78 4.29 -11.70 -4.49
C HIS A 78 3.80 -10.85 -5.68
N PRO A 79 3.04 -11.43 -6.63
CA PRO A 79 2.71 -10.77 -7.89
C PRO A 79 1.88 -9.49 -7.71
N PHE A 80 1.12 -9.40 -6.62
CA PHE A 80 0.28 -8.22 -6.36
C PHE A 80 1.08 -7.05 -5.81
N VAL A 81 2.04 -7.31 -4.94
CA VAL A 81 2.95 -6.29 -4.38
C VAL A 81 3.88 -5.78 -5.47
N GLU A 82 4.47 -6.67 -6.26
CA GLU A 82 5.33 -6.32 -7.39
C GLU A 82 4.59 -5.46 -8.43
N ARG A 83 3.37 -5.87 -8.79
CA ARG A 83 2.52 -5.10 -9.69
C ARG A 83 2.17 -3.73 -9.11
N LEU A 84 1.90 -3.65 -7.81
CA LEU A 84 1.61 -2.39 -7.14
C LEU A 84 2.82 -1.47 -7.13
N ILE A 85 4.02 -1.98 -6.83
CA ILE A 85 5.27 -1.21 -6.90
C ILE A 85 5.49 -0.66 -8.31
N GLY A 86 5.31 -1.50 -9.35
CA GLY A 86 5.40 -1.07 -10.74
C GLY A 86 4.33 -0.02 -11.11
N THR A 87 3.13 -0.13 -10.55
CA THR A 87 2.04 0.84 -10.74
C THR A 87 2.38 2.19 -10.10
N ILE A 88 2.84 2.19 -8.84
CA ILE A 88 3.26 3.41 -8.12
C ILE A 88 4.38 4.12 -8.89
N ARG A 89 5.37 3.36 -9.39
CA ARG A 89 6.47 3.93 -10.17
C ARG A 89 5.94 4.64 -11.40
N ARG A 90 5.25 3.92 -12.29
CA ARG A 90 4.79 4.47 -13.58
C ARG A 90 3.71 5.54 -13.47
N GLU A 91 2.74 5.35 -12.58
CA GLU A 91 1.61 6.26 -12.48
C GLU A 91 1.91 7.50 -11.64
N TYR A 92 2.84 7.39 -10.70
CA TYR A 92 3.08 8.45 -9.74
C TYR A 92 4.53 8.95 -9.70
N PHE A 93 5.52 8.11 -9.41
CA PHE A 93 6.89 8.57 -9.25
C PHE A 93 7.55 9.08 -10.53
N ASP A 94 7.15 8.59 -11.69
CA ASP A 94 7.62 9.14 -12.97
C ASP A 94 7.11 10.57 -13.24
N ARG A 95 6.17 11.06 -12.41
CA ARG A 95 5.55 12.40 -12.53
C ARG A 95 5.79 13.31 -11.33
N VAL A 96 6.39 12.79 -10.25
CA VAL A 96 6.49 13.52 -8.98
C VAL A 96 7.88 13.33 -8.38
N PHE A 97 8.55 14.44 -8.11
CA PHE A 97 9.82 14.43 -7.38
C PHE A 97 9.57 14.49 -5.86
N PHE A 98 10.50 14.00 -5.09
CA PHE A 98 10.52 14.15 -3.63
C PHE A 98 11.93 14.55 -3.16
N TRP A 99 11.98 15.44 -2.16
CA TRP A 99 13.22 16.05 -1.70
C TRP A 99 13.84 15.33 -0.51
N ASN A 100 13.00 14.71 0.32
CA ASN A 100 13.44 14.01 1.51
C ASN A 100 12.41 12.95 1.94
N ALA A 101 12.74 12.17 2.99
CA ALA A 101 11.89 11.10 3.48
C ALA A 101 10.50 11.59 3.95
N ALA A 102 10.41 12.77 4.56
CA ALA A 102 9.13 13.32 5.02
C ALA A 102 8.23 13.74 3.84
N ASP A 103 8.82 14.33 2.81
CA ASP A 103 8.09 14.67 1.58
C ASP A 103 7.63 13.41 0.84
N LEU A 104 8.50 12.38 0.76
CA LEU A 104 8.12 11.07 0.22
C LEU A 104 6.96 10.44 1.01
N ALA A 105 7.01 10.51 2.34
CA ALA A 105 5.95 9.97 3.21
C ALA A 105 4.60 10.63 2.93
N ARG A 106 4.56 11.96 2.82
CA ARG A 106 3.32 12.70 2.50
C ARG A 106 2.78 12.28 1.13
N LYS A 107 3.63 12.26 0.12
CA LYS A 107 3.25 11.89 -1.25
C LYS A 107 2.73 10.45 -1.34
N LEU A 108 3.37 9.52 -0.65
CA LEU A 108 2.89 8.14 -0.57
C LEU A 108 1.56 8.04 0.20
N HIS A 109 1.37 8.87 1.23
CA HIS A 109 0.08 8.95 1.93
C HIS A 109 -1.03 9.44 0.98
N ASP A 110 -0.81 10.53 0.25
CA ASP A 110 -1.77 11.06 -0.73
C ASP A 110 -2.10 10.01 -1.80
N TYR A 111 -1.06 9.31 -2.30
CA TYR A 111 -1.25 8.21 -3.26
C TYR A 111 -2.06 7.05 -2.66
N LYS A 112 -1.79 6.65 -1.42
CA LYS A 112 -2.56 5.62 -0.71
C LYS A 112 -4.05 5.99 -0.64
N MET A 113 -4.36 7.24 -0.31
CA MET A 113 -5.74 7.72 -0.24
C MET A 113 -6.42 7.66 -1.61
N TYR A 114 -5.77 8.16 -2.65
CA TYR A 114 -6.26 8.04 -4.03
C TYR A 114 -6.44 6.58 -4.45
N TYR A 115 -5.41 5.75 -4.29
CA TYR A 115 -5.40 4.36 -4.70
C TYR A 115 -6.53 3.55 -4.03
N ASN A 116 -6.69 3.70 -2.73
CA ASN A 116 -7.68 2.93 -1.98
C ASN A 116 -9.11 3.40 -2.25
N SER A 117 -9.36 4.70 -2.36
CA SER A 117 -10.71 5.25 -2.36
C SER A 117 -11.23 5.66 -3.73
N HIS A 118 -10.32 5.88 -4.71
CA HIS A 118 -10.73 6.45 -6.00
C HIS A 118 -10.23 5.65 -7.21
N ARG A 119 -9.12 4.92 -7.08
CA ARG A 119 -8.61 4.13 -8.19
C ARG A 119 -9.41 2.84 -8.35
N VAL A 120 -10.10 2.71 -9.48
CA VAL A 120 -10.84 1.49 -9.82
C VAL A 120 -9.91 0.39 -10.34
N HIS A 121 -10.24 -0.85 -10.03
CA HIS A 121 -9.45 -2.01 -10.40
C HIS A 121 -10.27 -3.03 -11.20
N ARG A 122 -9.80 -3.37 -12.39
CA ARG A 122 -10.44 -4.38 -13.22
C ARG A 122 -10.57 -5.72 -12.51
N SER A 123 -9.55 -6.12 -11.76
CA SER A 123 -9.56 -7.37 -10.96
C SER A 123 -10.53 -7.37 -9.78
N LEU A 124 -11.09 -6.21 -9.42
CA LEU A 124 -12.13 -6.04 -8.41
C LEU A 124 -13.49 -5.72 -9.03
N GLY A 125 -13.71 -6.09 -10.29
CA GLY A 125 -14.97 -5.83 -11.00
C GLY A 125 -15.26 -4.33 -11.20
N GLY A 126 -14.23 -3.50 -11.36
CA GLY A 126 -14.39 -2.05 -11.49
C GLY A 126 -14.60 -1.32 -10.15
N SER A 127 -14.41 -2.02 -9.02
CA SER A 127 -14.52 -1.41 -7.67
C SER A 127 -13.19 -0.86 -7.20
N THR A 128 -13.25 0.01 -6.18
CA THR A 128 -12.06 0.47 -5.45
C THR A 128 -11.70 -0.49 -4.32
N PRO A 129 -10.43 -0.54 -3.87
CA PRO A 129 -10.04 -1.34 -2.72
C PRO A 129 -10.81 -1.02 -1.43
N ALA A 130 -11.13 0.26 -1.19
CA ALA A 130 -11.90 0.67 -0.01
C ALA A 130 -13.34 0.18 -0.06
N LEU A 131 -13.98 0.24 -1.24
CA LEU A 131 -15.32 -0.31 -1.44
C LEU A 131 -15.34 -1.83 -1.24
N ARG A 132 -14.34 -2.53 -1.78
CA ARG A 132 -14.18 -3.98 -1.58
C ARG A 132 -13.97 -4.36 -0.12
N ALA A 133 -13.32 -3.51 0.65
CA ALA A 133 -13.11 -3.69 2.09
C ALA A 133 -14.32 -3.30 2.96
N GLY A 134 -15.39 -2.77 2.37
CA GLY A 134 -16.56 -2.30 3.11
C GLY A 134 -16.31 -1.01 3.92
N VAL A 135 -15.23 -0.28 3.66
CA VAL A 135 -14.87 0.95 4.38
C VAL A 135 -15.25 2.23 3.63
N SER A 136 -15.88 2.09 2.49
CA SER A 136 -16.36 3.22 1.67
C SER A 136 -17.65 2.83 0.97
N SER A 137 -18.52 3.81 0.71
CA SER A 137 -19.67 3.67 -0.17
C SER A 137 -19.38 4.38 -1.50
N ALA A 138 -19.70 3.75 -2.62
CA ALA A 138 -19.61 4.38 -3.93
C ALA A 138 -20.84 5.24 -4.17
N VAL A 139 -20.64 6.53 -4.42
CA VAL A 139 -21.68 7.38 -4.99
C VAL A 139 -21.30 7.57 -6.46
N PRO A 140 -22.05 6.96 -7.41
CA PRO A 140 -21.76 7.13 -8.82
C PRO A 140 -22.00 8.57 -9.24
N ALA A 141 -21.05 9.17 -9.97
CA ALA A 141 -21.24 10.44 -10.62
C ALA A 141 -22.03 10.24 -11.91
N SER A 142 -23.02 11.11 -12.17
CA SER A 142 -23.70 11.14 -13.45
C SER A 142 -22.81 11.77 -14.52
N LEU A 143 -22.86 11.26 -15.77
CA LEU A 143 -22.12 11.84 -16.89
C LEU A 143 -22.57 13.27 -17.22
N ASP A 144 -23.83 13.61 -16.91
CA ASP A 144 -24.41 14.91 -17.22
C ASP A 144 -24.14 15.96 -16.12
N ARG A 145 -23.81 15.50 -14.91
CA ARG A 145 -23.57 16.39 -13.74
C ARG A 145 -22.42 15.84 -12.91
N HIS A 146 -21.22 16.25 -13.21
CA HIS A 146 -20.04 15.90 -12.41
C HIS A 146 -19.08 17.07 -12.32
N ALA A 147 -18.33 17.10 -11.23
CA ALA A 147 -17.15 17.93 -11.07
C ALA A 147 -15.90 17.05 -11.00
N TRP A 148 -14.77 17.62 -11.32
CA TRP A 148 -13.48 16.89 -11.21
C TRP A 148 -12.84 17.16 -9.86
N ARG A 149 -12.58 16.09 -9.12
CA ARG A 149 -11.81 16.18 -7.87
C ARG A 149 -10.35 15.83 -8.15
N PRO A 150 -9.41 16.76 -7.89
CA PRO A 150 -7.98 16.47 -8.02
C PRO A 150 -7.48 15.65 -6.84
N HIS A 151 -6.54 14.74 -7.10
CA HIS A 151 -5.81 13.93 -6.12
C HIS A 151 -4.31 14.04 -6.38
N CYS A 152 -3.49 13.78 -5.34
CA CYS A 152 -2.03 13.77 -5.46
C CYS A 152 -1.50 15.06 -6.11
N ARG A 153 -2.02 16.24 -5.66
CA ARG A 153 -1.67 17.55 -6.19
C ARG A 153 -1.98 17.73 -7.70
N GLY A 154 -3.08 17.16 -8.17
CA GLY A 154 -3.53 17.27 -9.55
C GLY A 154 -2.99 16.21 -10.51
N VAL A 155 -2.14 15.29 -10.04
CA VAL A 155 -1.64 14.18 -10.88
C VAL A 155 -2.77 13.27 -11.35
N PHE A 156 -3.78 13.07 -10.51
CA PHE A 156 -4.98 12.31 -10.83
C PHE A 156 -6.23 13.16 -10.65
N GLN A 157 -7.26 12.83 -11.41
CA GLN A 157 -8.58 13.44 -11.26
C GLN A 157 -9.65 12.36 -11.32
N THR A 158 -10.70 12.49 -10.51
CA THR A 158 -11.85 11.59 -10.54
C THR A 158 -13.14 12.40 -10.61
N PRO A 159 -14.14 11.94 -11.37
CA PRO A 159 -15.45 12.58 -11.38
C PRO A 159 -16.14 12.36 -10.03
N ILE A 160 -16.80 13.40 -9.53
CA ILE A 160 -17.70 13.35 -8.38
C ILE A 160 -19.06 13.90 -8.76
N ALA A 161 -20.11 13.46 -8.09
CA ALA A 161 -21.44 14.07 -8.25
C ALA A 161 -21.36 15.57 -7.92
N ALA A 162 -21.91 16.39 -8.82
CA ALA A 162 -22.00 17.84 -8.66
C ALA A 162 -23.31 18.25 -8.00
#